data_bd49d74cdc9fcee1961c5c77b4ca594f
#
_entry.id   bd49d74cdc9fcee1961c5c77b4ca594f
#
_cell.length_a   1.000
_cell.length_b   1.000
_cell.length_c   1.000
_cell.angle_alpha   90.00
_cell.angle_beta   90.00
_cell.angle_gamma   90.00
#
_symmetry.space_group_name_H-M   'P 1'
#
loop_
_entity.id
_entity.type
_entity.pdbx_description
1 polymer ?
#
loop_
_entity_poly.entity_id
_entity_poly.type
_entity_poly.pdbx_seq_one_letter_code
_entity_poly.pdbx_strand_id
1 'polypeptide(L)'
;MTAFRVLVADKVKAQLYDLPSRRSSLKALQSFVNPAGMQPERALGSGRPGRVMSGTGGGRHAFQPKHSIKEHAEEVFVRLVIAALETDAAGNGGAPIVLVAAPRLLGTYRRHLPAGLKERVAAEIRLDLTKLPVLELNKRVREAVMALPLSVTSRFRTPRRRGKA
;
A
#
# COMPACT_ATOMS: atom_id res chain seq x y z
N MET A 1 18.04 -16.16 -7.66
CA MET A 1 17.91 -14.70 -7.47
C MET A 1 16.72 -14.42 -6.59
N THR A 2 16.87 -13.62 -5.57
CA THR A 2 15.76 -13.25 -4.71
C THR A 2 15.09 -12.03 -5.31
N ALA A 3 13.85 -12.19 -5.72
CA ALA A 3 13.02 -11.09 -6.15
C ALA A 3 12.43 -10.39 -4.93
N PHE A 4 12.29 -9.08 -5.00
CA PHE A 4 11.52 -8.28 -4.05
C PHE A 4 10.25 -7.80 -4.74
N ARG A 5 9.19 -7.68 -3.97
CA ARG A 5 8.02 -6.89 -4.35
C ARG A 5 8.10 -5.54 -3.69
N VAL A 6 7.86 -4.50 -4.44
CA VAL A 6 7.88 -3.12 -3.93
C VAL A 6 6.50 -2.52 -4.16
N LEU A 7 5.79 -2.22 -3.08
CA LEU A 7 4.53 -1.50 -3.13
C LEU A 7 4.78 -0.03 -2.81
N VAL A 8 4.48 0.81 -3.78
CA VAL A 8 4.58 2.27 -3.66
C VAL A 8 3.16 2.82 -3.65
N ALA A 9 2.75 3.46 -2.58
CA ALA A 9 1.38 3.92 -2.43
C ALA A 9 1.28 5.35 -1.90
N ASP A 10 0.31 6.07 -2.43
CA ASP A 10 -0.22 7.30 -1.88
C ASP A 10 -1.75 7.18 -1.70
N LYS A 11 -2.44 8.27 -1.37
CA LYS A 11 -3.89 8.28 -1.16
C LYS A 11 -4.71 8.08 -2.44
N VAL A 12 -4.11 8.36 -3.58
CA VAL A 12 -4.77 8.40 -4.89
C VAL A 12 -4.45 7.16 -5.71
N LYS A 13 -3.23 6.69 -5.62
CA LYS A 13 -2.72 5.57 -6.43
C LYS A 13 -1.79 4.67 -5.64
N ALA A 14 -1.70 3.43 -6.09
CA ALA A 14 -0.68 2.50 -5.65
C ALA A 14 -0.10 1.79 -6.87
N GLN A 15 1.18 1.47 -6.81
CA GLN A 15 1.89 0.78 -7.85
C GLN A 15 2.67 -0.38 -7.26
N LEU A 16 2.46 -1.57 -7.79
CA LEU A 16 3.25 -2.75 -7.46
C LEU A 16 4.37 -2.91 -8.48
N TYR A 17 5.58 -3.09 -7.96
CA TYR A 17 6.78 -3.33 -8.77
C TYR A 17 7.43 -4.66 -8.44
N ASP A 18 8.06 -5.25 -9.44
CA ASP A 18 9.07 -6.29 -9.28
C ASP A 18 10.47 -5.66 -9.19
N LEU A 19 11.26 -6.13 -8.24
CA LEU A 19 12.68 -5.86 -8.14
C LEU A 19 13.44 -7.20 -8.22
N PRO A 20 13.85 -7.62 -9.41
CA PRO A 20 14.43 -8.95 -9.61
C PRO A 20 15.72 -9.21 -8.81
N SER A 21 16.48 -8.17 -8.52
CA SER A 21 17.66 -8.23 -7.67
C SER A 21 17.88 -6.90 -6.96
N ARG A 22 18.72 -6.88 -5.93
CA ARG A 22 19.07 -5.65 -5.20
C ARG A 22 19.67 -4.55 -6.09
N ARG A 23 20.23 -4.90 -7.24
CA ARG A 23 20.89 -4.00 -8.19
C ARG A 23 20.04 -3.67 -9.40
N SER A 24 18.92 -4.36 -9.57
CA SER A 24 18.01 -4.13 -10.71
C SER A 24 17.24 -2.83 -10.58
N SER A 25 16.61 -2.42 -11.67
CA SER A 25 15.61 -1.36 -11.67
C SER A 25 14.23 -1.93 -11.38
N LEU A 26 13.34 -1.09 -10.84
CA LEU A 26 11.94 -1.43 -10.62
C LEU A 26 11.24 -1.68 -11.95
N LYS A 27 10.51 -2.77 -12.03
CA LYS A 27 9.64 -3.12 -13.16
C LYS A 27 8.19 -3.04 -12.70
N ALA A 28 7.39 -2.20 -13.33
CA ALA A 28 5.98 -2.06 -13.00
C ALA A 28 5.23 -3.37 -13.30
N LEU A 29 4.44 -3.83 -12.34
CA LEU A 29 3.59 -5.00 -12.47
C LEU A 29 2.12 -4.62 -12.57
N GLN A 30 1.63 -3.85 -11.61
CA GLN A 30 0.22 -3.51 -11.50
C GLN A 30 0.03 -2.13 -10.88
N SER A 31 -0.93 -1.40 -11.43
CA SER A 31 -1.31 -0.08 -10.94
C SER A 31 -2.73 -0.09 -10.41
N PHE A 32 -2.96 0.69 -9.35
CA PHE A 32 -4.26 0.87 -8.73
C PHE A 32 -4.55 2.36 -8.60
N VAL A 33 -5.79 2.74 -8.82
CA VAL A 33 -6.26 4.12 -8.65
C VAL A 33 -7.41 4.13 -7.67
N ASN A 34 -7.37 5.08 -6.74
CA ASN A 34 -8.46 5.34 -5.80
C ASN A 34 -9.28 6.52 -6.31
N PRO A 35 -10.46 6.30 -6.92
CA PRO A 35 -11.28 7.40 -7.44
C PRO A 35 -11.71 8.39 -6.35
N ALA A 36 -11.98 7.88 -5.14
CA ALA A 36 -12.38 8.71 -4.00
C ALA A 36 -11.24 9.63 -3.52
N GLY A 37 -9.98 9.20 -3.66
CA GLY A 37 -8.82 10.02 -3.33
C GLY A 37 -8.59 11.20 -4.28
N MET A 38 -9.15 11.12 -5.50
CA MET A 38 -9.05 12.19 -6.51
C MET A 38 -10.15 13.25 -6.37
N GLN A 39 -11.23 12.95 -5.65
CA GLN A 39 -12.34 13.88 -5.49
C GLN A 39 -12.02 14.95 -4.45
N PRO A 40 -12.33 16.23 -4.73
CA PRO A 40 -12.23 17.27 -3.73
C PRO A 40 -13.18 16.97 -2.55
N GLU A 41 -12.81 17.41 -1.36
CA GLU A 41 -13.58 17.18 -0.11
C GLU A 41 -15.06 17.53 -0.21
N ARG A 42 -15.40 18.48 -1.07
CA ARG A 42 -16.76 18.95 -1.31
C ARG A 42 -17.64 17.90 -2.00
N ALA A 43 -17.08 17.03 -2.83
CA ALA A 43 -17.84 16.04 -3.59
C ALA A 43 -18.19 14.79 -2.76
N LEU A 44 -17.37 14.45 -1.76
CA LEU A 44 -17.62 13.32 -0.86
C LEU A 44 -18.68 13.64 0.22
N GLY A 45 -19.02 14.92 0.40
CA GLY A 45 -19.97 15.39 1.41
C GLY A 45 -21.28 15.95 0.84
N SER A 46 -21.54 15.85 -0.46
CA SER A 46 -22.76 16.38 -1.09
C SER A 46 -23.97 15.46 -0.98
N GLY A 47 -24.26 14.92 0.20
CA GLY A 47 -25.64 14.78 0.57
C GLY A 47 -26.20 16.20 0.68
N ARG A 48 -27.16 16.59 -0.17
CA ARG A 48 -27.89 17.87 -0.08
C ARG A 48 -28.05 18.29 1.37
N PRO A 49 -27.79 19.56 1.76
CA PRO A 49 -28.27 20.06 3.02
C PRO A 49 -29.80 20.04 2.95
N GLY A 50 -30.41 18.97 3.44
CA GLY A 50 -31.82 18.95 3.72
C GLY A 50 -32.07 20.06 4.72
N ARG A 51 -32.95 21.03 4.37
CA ARG A 51 -33.53 21.95 5.31
C ARG A 51 -34.01 21.14 6.49
N VAL A 52 -33.31 21.17 7.59
CA VAL A 52 -33.83 20.70 8.87
C VAL A 52 -34.66 21.83 9.40
N MET A 53 -35.98 21.70 9.27
CA MET A 53 -36.92 22.45 10.06
C MET A 53 -36.61 22.19 11.54
N SER A 54 -36.39 23.25 12.26
CA SER A 54 -36.23 23.28 13.70
C SER A 54 -37.42 22.63 14.40
N GLY A 55 -37.23 21.42 14.88
CA GLY A 55 -38.08 20.73 15.84
C GLY A 55 -37.32 20.64 17.16
N THR A 56 -37.84 21.29 18.18
CA THR A 56 -37.42 21.23 19.56
C THR A 56 -37.30 19.80 20.05
N GLY A 57 -36.08 19.34 20.31
CA GLY A 57 -35.86 18.00 20.89
C GLY A 57 -34.37 17.74 21.00
N GLY A 58 -33.82 17.87 22.22
CA GLY A 58 -32.41 17.65 22.50
C GLY A 58 -31.93 16.22 22.22
N GLY A 59 -31.37 16.04 21.08
CA GLY A 59 -30.55 14.89 20.74
C GLY A 59 -29.19 15.38 20.28
N ARG A 60 -28.15 15.11 21.04
CA ARG A 60 -26.79 15.26 20.59
C ARG A 60 -26.57 14.29 19.42
N HIS A 61 -26.95 14.71 18.22
CA HIS A 61 -26.47 14.04 17.02
C HIS A 61 -24.99 14.37 16.91
N ALA A 62 -24.17 13.41 17.27
CA ALA A 62 -22.76 13.46 17.01
C ALA A 62 -22.59 13.73 15.52
N PHE A 63 -22.07 14.91 15.16
CA PHE A 63 -21.53 15.16 13.85
C PHE A 63 -20.47 14.10 13.60
N GLN A 64 -20.77 13.13 12.75
CA GLN A 64 -19.71 12.25 12.25
C GLN A 64 -18.76 13.11 11.45
N PRO A 65 -17.49 13.20 11.85
CA PRO A 65 -16.55 14.12 11.21
C PRO A 65 -16.40 13.71 9.74
N LYS A 66 -16.29 14.68 8.86
CA LYS A 66 -16.00 14.49 7.42
C LYS A 66 -14.73 13.66 7.17
N HIS A 67 -13.88 13.51 8.17
CA HIS A 67 -12.74 12.60 8.19
C HIS A 67 -13.11 11.12 8.06
N SER A 68 -14.24 10.69 8.56
CA SER A 68 -14.62 9.28 8.56
C SER A 68 -14.89 8.72 7.15
N ILE A 69 -15.44 9.52 6.23
CA ILE A 69 -15.74 9.07 4.85
C ILE A 69 -14.45 8.90 4.05
N LYS A 70 -13.51 9.83 4.19
CA LYS A 70 -12.20 9.73 3.52
C LYS A 70 -11.35 8.60 4.09
N GLU A 71 -11.36 8.45 5.40
CA GLU A 71 -10.64 7.37 6.07
C GLU A 71 -11.20 6.01 5.65
N HIS A 72 -12.52 5.89 5.56
CA HIS A 72 -13.16 4.67 5.08
C HIS A 72 -12.79 4.38 3.62
N ALA A 73 -12.83 5.37 2.74
CA ALA A 73 -12.43 5.22 1.33
C ALA A 73 -10.94 4.83 1.19
N GLU A 74 -10.06 5.39 2.02
CA GLU A 74 -8.65 5.01 2.10
C GLU A 74 -8.51 3.55 2.55
N GLU A 75 -9.24 3.13 3.57
CA GLU A 75 -9.20 1.74 4.04
C GLU A 75 -9.71 0.73 3.01
N VAL A 76 -10.79 1.05 2.31
CA VAL A 76 -11.32 0.24 1.20
C VAL A 76 -10.26 0.08 0.11
N PHE A 77 -9.61 1.18 -0.27
CA PHE A 77 -8.55 1.15 -1.27
C PHE A 77 -7.33 0.33 -0.80
N VAL A 78 -6.89 0.51 0.43
CA VAL A 78 -5.80 -0.28 1.03
C VAL A 78 -6.13 -1.78 1.00
N ARG A 79 -7.34 -2.17 1.37
CA ARG A 79 -7.76 -3.58 1.32
C ARG A 79 -7.75 -4.15 -0.09
N LEU A 80 -8.18 -3.38 -1.08
CA LEU A 80 -8.13 -3.77 -2.49
C LEU A 80 -6.67 -4.03 -2.94
N VAL A 81 -5.76 -3.13 -2.59
CA VAL A 81 -4.34 -3.29 -2.91
C VAL A 81 -3.73 -4.49 -2.19
N ILE A 82 -4.10 -4.71 -0.92
CA ILE A 82 -3.64 -5.87 -0.15
C ILE A 82 -4.13 -7.18 -0.78
N ALA A 83 -5.39 -7.26 -1.21
CA ALA A 83 -5.93 -8.46 -1.89
C ALA A 83 -5.15 -8.78 -3.18
N ALA A 84 -4.77 -7.77 -3.94
CA ALA A 84 -3.92 -7.96 -5.12
C ALA A 84 -2.50 -8.41 -4.73
N LEU A 85 -1.96 -7.89 -3.63
CA LEU A 85 -0.66 -8.29 -3.12
C LEU A 85 -0.67 -9.75 -2.61
N GLU A 86 -1.78 -10.22 -2.00
CA GLU A 86 -1.96 -11.62 -1.62
C GLU A 86 -1.98 -12.53 -2.85
N THR A 87 -2.71 -12.13 -3.89
CA THR A 87 -2.78 -12.87 -5.15
C THR A 87 -1.39 -12.99 -5.81
N ASP A 88 -0.65 -11.88 -5.88
CA ASP A 88 0.73 -11.89 -6.39
C ASP A 88 1.64 -12.77 -5.52
N ALA A 89 1.51 -12.68 -4.20
CA ALA A 89 2.31 -13.44 -3.26
C ALA A 89 2.11 -14.96 -3.39
N ALA A 90 0.91 -15.40 -3.73
CA ALA A 90 0.62 -16.81 -4.00
C ALA A 90 1.36 -17.32 -5.26
N GLY A 91 1.54 -16.46 -6.26
CA GLY A 91 2.19 -16.81 -7.52
C GLY A 91 3.72 -16.63 -7.56
N ASN A 92 4.27 -15.76 -6.69
CA ASN A 92 5.69 -15.38 -6.75
C ASN A 92 6.63 -16.17 -5.82
N GLY A 93 6.12 -17.20 -5.14
CA GLY A 93 6.93 -18.02 -4.23
C GLY A 93 7.30 -17.33 -2.91
N GLY A 94 6.60 -16.27 -2.54
CA GLY A 94 6.76 -15.61 -1.26
C GLY A 94 7.90 -14.59 -1.20
N ALA A 95 8.11 -13.84 -2.26
CA ALA A 95 9.10 -12.76 -2.29
C ALA A 95 8.93 -11.77 -1.12
N PRO A 96 10.04 -11.29 -0.54
CA PRO A 96 9.99 -10.24 0.48
C PRO A 96 9.41 -8.95 -0.09
N ILE A 97 8.69 -8.20 0.76
CA ILE A 97 7.95 -7.02 0.39
C ILE A 97 8.63 -5.78 0.96
N VAL A 98 8.76 -4.74 0.15
CA VAL A 98 9.14 -3.38 0.57
C VAL A 98 7.91 -2.49 0.42
N LEU A 99 7.49 -1.87 1.52
CA LEU A 99 6.37 -0.90 1.52
C LEU A 99 6.94 0.51 1.47
N VAL A 100 6.44 1.31 0.56
CA VAL A 100 6.84 2.71 0.40
C VAL A 100 5.61 3.59 0.40
N ALA A 101 5.43 4.37 1.44
CA ALA A 101 4.31 5.30 1.60
C ALA A 101 4.58 6.33 2.70
N ALA A 102 3.74 7.35 2.78
CA ALA A 102 3.74 8.30 3.89
C ALA A 102 3.47 7.58 5.23
N PRO A 103 4.00 8.08 6.36
CA PRO A 103 3.91 7.38 7.66
C PRO A 103 2.49 7.00 8.08
N ARG A 104 1.51 7.89 7.85
CA ARG A 104 0.10 7.60 8.17
C ARG A 104 -0.44 6.43 7.36
N LEU A 105 -0.17 6.42 6.06
CA LEU A 105 -0.64 5.38 5.16
C LEU A 105 0.04 4.03 5.44
N LEU A 106 1.32 4.03 5.78
CA LEU A 106 2.01 2.82 6.27
C LEU A 106 1.30 2.23 7.50
N GLY A 107 0.85 3.08 8.42
CA GLY A 107 0.05 2.67 9.58
C GLY A 107 -1.24 1.98 9.17
N THR A 108 -1.92 2.48 8.15
CA THR A 108 -3.15 1.87 7.61
C THR A 108 -2.84 0.52 6.97
N TYR A 109 -1.79 0.40 6.17
CA TYR A 109 -1.35 -0.89 5.61
C TYR A 109 -1.03 -1.90 6.72
N ARG A 110 -0.27 -1.52 7.74
CA ARG A 110 0.07 -2.40 8.88
C ARG A 110 -1.16 -2.97 9.59
N ARG A 111 -2.21 -2.16 9.75
CA ARG A 111 -3.45 -2.60 10.40
C ARG A 111 -4.19 -3.66 9.59
N HIS A 112 -4.17 -3.54 8.25
CA HIS A 112 -4.97 -4.38 7.35
C HIS A 112 -4.18 -5.54 6.72
N LEU A 113 -2.85 -5.51 6.77
CA LEU A 113 -2.03 -6.62 6.26
C LEU A 113 -2.30 -7.90 7.07
N PRO A 114 -2.65 -9.01 6.41
CA PRO A 114 -2.75 -10.31 7.08
C PRO A 114 -1.37 -10.78 7.56
N ALA A 115 -1.37 -11.67 8.57
CA ALA A 115 -0.13 -12.13 9.22
C ALA A 115 0.91 -12.65 8.23
N GLY A 116 0.50 -13.46 7.26
CA GLY A 116 1.40 -14.03 6.25
C GLY A 116 2.10 -13.00 5.37
N LEU A 117 1.45 -11.86 5.08
CA LEU A 117 2.09 -10.75 4.36
C LEU A 117 2.94 -9.88 5.30
N LYS A 118 2.51 -9.68 6.55
CA LYS A 118 3.32 -8.93 7.55
C LYS A 118 4.69 -9.55 7.74
N GLU A 119 4.76 -10.87 7.83
CA GLU A 119 6.02 -11.61 7.97
C GLU A 119 6.96 -11.43 6.78
N ARG A 120 6.41 -11.11 5.61
CA ARG A 120 7.17 -10.87 4.38
C ARG A 120 7.63 -9.43 4.22
N VAL A 121 7.13 -8.49 5.01
CA VAL A 121 7.57 -7.10 4.97
C VAL A 121 9.01 -7.02 5.47
N ALA A 122 9.92 -6.80 4.53
CA ALA A 122 11.35 -6.71 4.80
C ALA A 122 11.81 -5.29 5.15
N ALA A 123 11.13 -4.30 4.58
CA ALA A 123 11.42 -2.89 4.86
C ALA A 123 10.19 -2.02 4.63
N GLU A 124 10.17 -0.91 5.34
CA GLU A 124 9.23 0.19 5.15
C GLU A 124 10.01 1.48 4.91
N ILE A 125 9.67 2.15 3.83
CA ILE A 125 10.26 3.43 3.46
C ILE A 125 9.20 4.50 3.66
N ARG A 126 9.47 5.43 4.57
CA ARG A 126 8.58 6.54 4.90
C ARG A 126 8.85 7.70 3.94
N LEU A 127 8.16 7.72 2.85
CA LEU A 127 8.28 8.78 1.84
C LEU A 127 6.90 9.19 1.34
N ASP A 128 6.73 10.50 1.16
CA ASP A 128 5.62 11.02 0.36
C ASP A 128 6.05 11.02 -1.11
N LEU A 129 5.57 10.01 -1.84
CA LEU A 129 6.04 9.69 -3.18
C LEU A 129 5.24 10.37 -4.30
N THR A 130 4.23 11.17 -3.94
CA THR A 130 3.37 11.83 -4.93
C THR A 130 4.14 12.74 -5.90
N LYS A 131 5.37 13.09 -5.56
CA LYS A 131 6.17 14.08 -6.29
C LYS A 131 7.56 13.58 -6.74
N LEU A 132 7.89 12.30 -6.48
CA LEU A 132 9.22 11.79 -6.82
C LEU A 132 9.28 11.24 -8.25
N PRO A 133 10.26 11.65 -9.05
CA PRO A 133 10.56 11.01 -10.32
C PRO A 133 10.90 9.53 -10.13
N VAL A 134 10.58 8.69 -11.14
CA VAL A 134 10.85 7.25 -11.10
C VAL A 134 12.33 6.93 -10.82
N LEU A 135 13.24 7.74 -11.33
CA LEU A 135 14.69 7.58 -11.07
C LEU A 135 15.03 7.75 -9.59
N GLU A 136 14.46 8.74 -8.92
CA GLU A 136 14.69 8.98 -7.50
C GLU A 136 14.05 7.87 -6.65
N LEU A 137 12.86 7.42 -7.04
CA LEU A 137 12.21 6.26 -6.42
C LEU A 137 13.08 5.01 -6.51
N ASN A 138 13.60 4.69 -7.70
CA ASN A 138 14.53 3.57 -7.91
C ASN A 138 15.75 3.66 -6.99
N LYS A 139 16.34 4.85 -6.88
CA LYS A 139 17.49 5.10 -6.02
C LYS A 139 17.17 4.84 -4.56
N ARG A 140 16.09 5.42 -4.04
CA ARG A 140 15.66 5.25 -2.63
C ARG A 140 15.33 3.81 -2.27
N VAL A 141 14.59 3.12 -3.14
CA VAL A 141 14.27 1.71 -2.93
C VAL A 141 15.54 0.87 -2.95
N ARG A 142 16.44 1.10 -3.90
CA ARG A 142 17.71 0.39 -3.99
C ARG A 142 18.58 0.59 -2.74
N GLU A 143 18.73 1.82 -2.27
CA GLU A 143 19.46 2.13 -1.05
C GLU A 143 18.89 1.37 0.15
N ALA A 144 17.58 1.38 0.33
CA ALA A 144 16.91 0.68 1.41
C ALA A 144 17.10 -0.84 1.33
N VAL A 145 16.96 -1.42 0.12
CA VAL A 145 17.15 -2.85 -0.09
C VAL A 145 18.60 -3.28 0.07
N MET A 146 19.55 -2.43 -0.34
CA MET A 146 20.98 -2.71 -0.13
C MET A 146 21.38 -2.67 1.35
N ALA A 147 20.72 -1.87 2.16
CA ALA A 147 20.93 -1.80 3.60
C ALA A 147 20.37 -3.02 4.37
N LEU A 148 19.48 -3.81 3.73
CA LEU A 148 18.92 -5.00 4.37
C LEU A 148 19.98 -6.10 4.51
N PRO A 149 19.99 -6.83 5.66
CA PRO A 149 20.86 -8.00 5.82
C PRO A 149 20.65 -9.03 4.73
N LEU A 150 21.70 -9.73 4.34
CA LEU A 150 21.61 -10.81 3.35
C LEU A 150 20.73 -11.98 3.84
N SER A 151 20.61 -12.15 5.16
CA SER A 151 19.73 -13.15 5.77
C SER A 151 18.25 -12.94 5.46
N VAL A 152 17.81 -11.70 5.19
CA VAL A 152 16.43 -11.41 4.78
C VAL A 152 16.12 -12.09 3.44
N THR A 153 17.07 -12.13 2.53
CA THR A 153 16.90 -12.78 1.23
C THR A 153 16.93 -14.29 1.32
N SER A 154 17.64 -14.86 2.27
CA SER A 154 17.70 -16.33 2.46
C SER A 154 16.44 -16.89 3.10
N ARG A 155 15.77 -16.12 3.96
CA ARG A 155 14.54 -16.53 4.65
C ARG A 155 13.38 -16.80 3.68
N PHE A 156 13.34 -16.11 2.54
CA PHE A 156 12.26 -16.20 1.54
C PHE A 156 12.68 -17.01 0.29
N ARG A 157 13.80 -17.68 0.35
CA ARG A 157 14.27 -18.51 -0.76
C ARG A 157 13.45 -19.80 -0.81
N THR A 158 12.51 -19.89 -1.73
CA THR A 158 11.79 -21.13 -2.03
C THR A 158 12.80 -22.21 -2.42
N PRO A 159 12.78 -23.40 -1.81
CA PRO A 159 13.63 -24.49 -2.29
C PRO A 159 13.27 -24.79 -3.74
N ARG A 160 14.24 -24.73 -4.63
CA ARG A 160 14.08 -25.21 -6.01
C ARG A 160 13.48 -26.59 -5.93
N ARG A 161 12.27 -26.80 -6.44
CA ARG A 161 11.80 -28.15 -6.75
C ARG A 161 12.86 -28.77 -7.66
N ARG A 162 13.62 -29.72 -7.14
CA ARG A 162 14.43 -30.63 -7.97
C ARG A 162 13.44 -31.32 -8.90
N GLY A 163 13.50 -30.98 -10.18
CA GLY A 163 12.83 -31.77 -11.21
C GLY A 163 13.28 -33.21 -11.04
N LYS A 164 12.32 -34.10 -10.80
CA LYS A 164 12.58 -35.51 -11.01
C LYS A 164 12.87 -35.68 -12.50
N ALA A 165 14.08 -36.08 -12.78
CA ALA A 165 14.41 -36.68 -14.06
C ALA A 165 13.63 -37.98 -14.22
#